data_af52f190d77267d1b7a8b0216f55d09d
#
_entry.id   af52f190d77267d1b7a8b0216f55d09d
#
_cell.length_a   1.000
_cell.length_b   1.000
_cell.length_c   1.000
_cell.angle_alpha   90.00
_cell.angle_beta   90.00
_cell.angle_gamma   90.00
#
_symmetry.space_group_name_H-M   'P 1'
#
loop_
_entity.id
_entity.type
_entity.pdbx_description
1 polymer ?
#
loop_
_entity_poly.entity_id
_entity_poly.type
_entity_poly.pdbx_seq_one_letter_code
_entity_poly.pdbx_strand_id
1 'polypeptide(L)'
;MTDRRGLLAGALAGSVALASRPASATPAVRFDRAAYDRYIALMNAGDLAFVDHYAADVRFVMGLRGRAAVRAFYVRQRPYVRERLAVDFFCSDAQGAAAEVVSEIRCIRDCDDPALFGRPLKAGDVQRIRGCLLYVLDPAGLIAAIKGPPPEILQPWRSLG
;
A
#
# COMPACT_ATOMS: atom_id res chain seq x y z
N MET A 1 -17.55 63.78 -63.43
CA MET A 1 -17.10 62.65 -64.25
C MET A 1 -16.42 61.72 -63.25
N THR A 2 -17.18 60.68 -62.77
CA THR A 2 -17.07 59.30 -63.13
C THR A 2 -15.79 58.67 -62.57
N ASP A 3 -15.78 57.71 -61.76
CA ASP A 3 -16.29 56.36 -61.98
C ASP A 3 -16.38 55.56 -60.70
N ARG A 4 -17.39 54.73 -60.58
CA ARG A 4 -17.62 53.72 -59.48
C ARG A 4 -17.10 52.36 -59.93
N ARG A 5 -16.29 51.72 -59.13
CA ARG A 5 -16.07 50.26 -59.19
C ARG A 5 -15.78 49.82 -57.73
N GLY A 6 -16.56 49.20 -57.09
CA GLY A 6 -17.02 47.84 -57.10
C GLY A 6 -16.05 47.01 -56.28
N LEU A 7 -16.22 46.97 -54.84
CA LEU A 7 -15.47 46.10 -53.96
C LEU A 7 -16.35 44.91 -53.62
N LEU A 8 -15.96 43.74 -54.11
CA LEU A 8 -16.46 42.45 -53.72
C LEU A 8 -15.88 42.08 -52.39
N ALA A 9 -16.72 41.98 -51.37
CA ALA A 9 -16.38 41.43 -50.05
C ALA A 9 -16.38 39.89 -50.13
N GLY A 10 -15.18 39.30 -50.13
CA GLY A 10 -15.01 37.88 -49.97
C GLY A 10 -15.02 37.53 -48.49
N ALA A 11 -16.12 36.93 -48.02
CA ALA A 11 -16.18 36.36 -46.67
C ALA A 11 -15.44 35.02 -46.63
N LEU A 12 -14.25 34.99 -46.06
CA LEU A 12 -13.55 33.76 -45.69
C LEU A 12 -14.13 33.22 -44.36
N ALA A 13 -15.02 32.24 -44.49
CA ALA A 13 -15.47 31.47 -43.35
C ALA A 13 -14.34 30.49 -42.95
N GLY A 14 -13.52 30.92 -41.98
CA GLY A 14 -12.53 30.04 -41.33
C GLY A 14 -13.22 29.07 -40.38
N SER A 15 -13.38 27.81 -40.80
CA SER A 15 -13.82 26.73 -39.90
C SER A 15 -12.69 26.42 -38.94
N VAL A 16 -12.83 26.85 -37.68
CA VAL A 16 -11.95 26.42 -36.59
C VAL A 16 -12.35 25.01 -36.21
N ALA A 17 -11.61 24.01 -36.68
CA ALA A 17 -11.70 22.65 -36.23
C ALA A 17 -11.18 22.62 -34.77
N LEU A 18 -12.09 22.55 -33.80
CA LEU A 18 -11.77 22.21 -32.44
C LEU A 18 -11.23 20.76 -32.40
N ALA A 19 -9.91 20.63 -32.43
CA ALA A 19 -9.27 19.35 -32.17
C ALA A 19 -9.62 18.90 -30.74
N SER A 20 -10.57 17.97 -30.61
CA SER A 20 -10.87 17.31 -29.34
C SER A 20 -9.60 16.60 -28.87
N ARG A 21 -8.94 17.16 -27.85
CA ARG A 21 -7.87 16.46 -27.14
C ARG A 21 -8.43 15.13 -26.63
N PRO A 22 -7.79 13.98 -26.95
CA PRO A 22 -8.20 12.74 -26.35
C PRO A 22 -8.10 12.93 -24.83
N ALA A 23 -9.18 12.63 -24.10
CA ALA A 23 -9.16 12.58 -22.65
C ALA A 23 -8.06 11.59 -22.26
N SER A 24 -7.01 12.08 -21.57
CA SER A 24 -5.97 11.21 -21.05
C SER A 24 -6.65 10.21 -20.12
N ALA A 25 -6.66 8.93 -20.50
CA ALA A 25 -7.17 7.88 -19.65
C ALA A 25 -6.42 7.95 -18.32
N THR A 26 -7.15 8.12 -17.23
CA THR A 26 -6.56 8.07 -15.89
C THR A 26 -5.85 6.71 -15.76
N PRO A 27 -4.56 6.70 -15.39
CA PRO A 27 -3.85 5.42 -15.24
C PRO A 27 -4.61 4.53 -14.26
N ALA A 28 -4.84 3.29 -14.64
CA ALA A 28 -5.52 2.33 -13.78
C ALA A 28 -4.75 2.19 -12.46
N VAL A 29 -5.44 2.33 -11.33
CA VAL A 29 -4.85 2.12 -10.00
C VAL A 29 -4.42 0.66 -9.92
N ARG A 30 -3.11 0.41 -9.79
CA ARG A 30 -2.55 -0.95 -9.77
C ARG A 30 -2.63 -1.63 -8.41
N PHE A 31 -2.78 -0.86 -7.34
CA PHE A 31 -2.94 -1.33 -5.97
C PHE A 31 -4.27 -0.83 -5.43
N ASP A 32 -5.35 -1.26 -6.09
CA ASP A 32 -6.72 -0.97 -5.73
C ASP A 32 -7.18 -1.80 -4.50
N ARG A 33 -8.42 -1.60 -4.09
CA ARG A 33 -9.01 -2.32 -2.95
C ARG A 33 -8.92 -3.84 -3.14
N ALA A 34 -9.16 -4.37 -4.32
CA ALA A 34 -9.12 -5.81 -4.57
C ALA A 34 -7.69 -6.36 -4.48
N ALA A 35 -6.69 -5.63 -4.98
CA ALA A 35 -5.28 -5.99 -4.83
C ALA A 35 -4.84 -5.94 -3.36
N TYR A 36 -5.30 -4.92 -2.63
CA TYR A 36 -5.02 -4.80 -1.20
C TYR A 36 -5.65 -5.93 -0.39
N ASP A 37 -6.91 -6.29 -0.67
CA ASP A 37 -7.58 -7.40 0.02
C ASP A 37 -6.85 -8.73 -0.21
N ARG A 38 -6.34 -8.99 -1.44
CA ARG A 38 -5.50 -10.19 -1.71
C ARG A 38 -4.21 -10.16 -0.90
N TYR A 39 -3.52 -9.01 -0.85
CA TYR A 39 -2.31 -8.82 -0.04
C TYR A 39 -2.58 -9.13 1.45
N ILE A 40 -3.65 -8.59 2.03
CA ILE A 40 -4.05 -8.84 3.42
C ILE A 40 -4.44 -10.31 3.63
N ALA A 41 -5.13 -10.93 2.67
CA ALA A 41 -5.48 -12.35 2.74
C ALA A 41 -4.25 -13.25 2.81
N LEU A 42 -3.20 -12.98 2.02
CA LEU A 42 -1.93 -13.70 2.07
C LEU A 42 -1.25 -13.52 3.44
N MET A 43 -1.21 -12.31 3.97
CA MET A 43 -0.66 -12.04 5.30
C MET A 43 -1.41 -12.83 6.39
N ASN A 44 -2.74 -12.79 6.36
CA ASN A 44 -3.60 -13.50 7.32
C ASN A 44 -3.48 -15.03 7.19
N ALA A 45 -3.29 -15.55 5.98
CA ALA A 45 -3.03 -16.96 5.75
C ALA A 45 -1.64 -17.41 6.20
N GLY A 46 -0.77 -16.46 6.51
CA GLY A 46 0.63 -16.79 6.78
C GLY A 46 1.38 -17.17 5.48
N ASP A 47 0.90 -16.82 4.30
CA ASP A 47 1.56 -17.10 3.03
C ASP A 47 2.62 -16.02 2.73
N LEU A 48 3.86 -16.45 2.51
CA LEU A 48 4.97 -15.54 2.20
C LEU A 48 4.88 -14.93 0.79
N ALA A 49 3.94 -15.36 -0.05
CA ALA A 49 3.70 -14.74 -1.35
C ALA A 49 3.27 -13.26 -1.24
N PHE A 50 2.82 -12.80 -0.06
CA PHE A 50 2.57 -11.38 0.14
C PHE A 50 3.80 -10.50 -0.14
N VAL A 51 5.02 -11.01 0.02
CA VAL A 51 6.26 -10.25 -0.25
C VAL A 51 6.45 -9.96 -1.74
N ASP A 52 5.75 -10.65 -2.64
CA ASP A 52 5.83 -10.41 -4.08
C ASP A 52 5.13 -9.10 -4.49
N HIS A 53 4.33 -8.53 -3.59
CA HIS A 53 3.80 -7.17 -3.75
C HIS A 53 4.84 -6.06 -3.52
N TYR A 54 6.05 -6.38 -3.04
CA TYR A 54 7.09 -5.40 -2.74
C TYR A 54 8.09 -5.24 -3.88
N ALA A 55 8.55 -4.03 -4.11
CA ALA A 55 9.75 -3.75 -4.91
C ALA A 55 10.98 -4.42 -4.30
N ALA A 56 11.98 -4.73 -5.13
CA ALA A 56 13.18 -5.42 -4.69
C ALA A 56 13.92 -4.68 -3.55
N ASP A 57 13.89 -3.35 -3.58
CA ASP A 57 14.55 -2.43 -2.64
C ASP A 57 13.58 -1.76 -1.66
N VAL A 58 12.40 -2.35 -1.43
CA VAL A 58 11.36 -1.78 -0.55
C VAL A 58 11.92 -1.26 0.78
N ARG A 59 11.40 -0.11 1.19
CA ARG A 59 11.61 0.44 2.54
C ARG A 59 10.41 0.12 3.41
N PHE A 60 10.59 -0.85 4.29
CA PHE A 60 9.52 -1.34 5.15
C PHE A 60 9.49 -0.59 6.48
N VAL A 61 8.30 -0.47 7.07
CA VAL A 61 8.15 0.08 8.43
C VAL A 61 9.09 -0.45 9.47
N MET A 62 9.47 -0.72 10.35
CA MET A 62 10.42 -1.42 11.21
C MET A 62 11.89 -1.28 10.76
N GLY A 63 12.19 -0.39 9.82
CA GLY A 63 13.56 -0.13 9.34
C GLY A 63 14.15 -1.20 8.42
N LEU A 64 13.38 -2.21 8.01
CA LEU A 64 13.85 -3.24 7.08
C LEU A 64 13.98 -2.66 5.67
N ARG A 65 15.02 -3.08 4.96
CA ARG A 65 15.29 -2.66 3.57
C ARG A 65 15.47 -3.86 2.66
N GLY A 66 14.73 -3.84 1.54
CA GLY A 66 14.72 -4.88 0.54
C GLY A 66 13.75 -6.02 0.83
N ARG A 67 13.14 -6.54 -0.23
CA ARG A 67 12.18 -7.67 -0.20
C ARG A 67 12.75 -8.89 0.53
N ALA A 68 14.02 -9.21 0.27
CA ALA A 68 14.69 -10.35 0.90
C ALA A 68 14.76 -10.21 2.42
N ALA A 69 15.06 -9.01 2.94
CA ALA A 69 15.13 -8.75 4.38
C ALA A 69 13.74 -8.85 5.03
N VAL A 70 12.70 -8.34 4.37
CA VAL A 70 11.31 -8.49 4.84
C VAL A 70 10.93 -9.96 4.90
N ARG A 71 11.20 -10.72 3.81
CA ARG A 71 10.94 -12.17 3.78
C ARG A 71 11.66 -12.90 4.92
N ALA A 72 12.95 -12.62 5.12
CA ALA A 72 13.76 -13.27 6.17
C ALA A 72 13.20 -12.97 7.57
N PHE A 73 12.75 -11.74 7.83
CA PHE A 73 12.11 -11.37 9.09
C PHE A 73 10.85 -12.23 9.34
N TYR A 74 9.94 -12.32 8.36
CA TYR A 74 8.71 -13.11 8.52
C TYR A 74 8.98 -14.62 8.61
N VAL A 75 9.99 -15.15 7.92
CA VAL A 75 10.42 -16.55 8.08
C VAL A 75 10.85 -16.84 9.52
N ARG A 76 11.59 -15.93 10.15
CA ARG A 76 12.03 -16.07 11.56
C ARG A 76 10.88 -15.92 12.56
N GLN A 77 9.94 -15.01 12.29
CA GLN A 77 8.85 -14.66 13.19
C GLN A 77 7.74 -15.73 13.22
N ARG A 78 7.35 -16.23 12.06
CA ARG A 78 6.16 -17.11 11.89
C ARG A 78 6.14 -18.40 12.69
N PRO A 79 7.26 -19.04 13.03
CA PRO A 79 7.24 -20.20 13.92
C PRO A 79 6.67 -19.89 15.32
N TYR A 80 6.70 -18.63 15.74
CA TYR A 80 6.35 -18.20 17.09
C TYR A 80 5.01 -17.48 17.19
N VAL A 81 4.58 -16.79 16.14
CA VAL A 81 3.35 -16.00 16.19
C VAL A 81 2.43 -16.26 15.02
N ARG A 82 1.13 -15.99 15.24
CA ARG A 82 0.12 -15.78 14.20
C ARG A 82 -0.32 -14.34 14.27
N GLU A 83 -0.35 -13.70 13.13
CA GLU A 83 -0.83 -12.33 12.96
C GLU A 83 -2.15 -12.36 12.18
N ARG A 84 -3.12 -11.57 12.64
CA ARG A 84 -4.38 -11.34 11.95
C ARG A 84 -4.60 -9.84 11.79
N LEU A 85 -4.76 -9.42 10.55
CA LEU A 85 -5.03 -8.04 10.16
C LEU A 85 -6.51 -7.86 9.87
N ALA A 86 -7.12 -6.85 10.47
CA ALA A 86 -8.42 -6.32 10.11
C ALA A 86 -8.23 -4.91 9.52
N VAL A 87 -8.89 -4.61 8.40
CA VAL A 87 -8.77 -3.34 7.69
C VAL A 87 -9.97 -2.47 8.04
N ASP A 88 -9.74 -1.38 8.77
CA ASP A 88 -10.78 -0.44 9.17
C ASP A 88 -11.00 0.63 8.09
N PHE A 89 -9.93 1.04 7.40
CA PHE A 89 -9.98 2.03 6.33
C PHE A 89 -9.00 1.69 5.21
N PHE A 90 -9.36 2.03 3.97
CA PHE A 90 -8.47 1.94 2.80
C PHE A 90 -8.87 2.95 1.73
N CYS A 91 -7.91 3.66 1.18
CA CYS A 91 -8.03 4.43 -0.05
C CYS A 91 -6.78 4.31 -0.90
N SER A 92 -6.89 4.50 -2.20
CA SER A 92 -5.76 4.45 -3.12
C SER A 92 -5.97 5.32 -4.35
N ASP A 93 -4.86 5.71 -4.98
CA ASP A 93 -4.80 6.38 -6.26
C ASP A 93 -3.63 5.84 -7.11
N ALA A 94 -3.28 6.55 -8.18
CA ALA A 94 -2.18 6.16 -9.07
C ALA A 94 -0.79 6.24 -8.41
N GLN A 95 -0.64 6.95 -7.29
CA GLN A 95 0.63 7.19 -6.61
C GLN A 95 0.85 6.27 -5.41
N GLY A 96 -0.24 5.75 -4.82
CA GLY A 96 -0.13 4.92 -3.65
C GLY A 96 -1.46 4.57 -2.98
N ALA A 97 -1.36 4.12 -1.75
CA ALA A 97 -2.52 3.80 -0.93
C ALA A 97 -2.30 4.22 0.52
N ALA A 98 -3.40 4.42 1.23
CA ALA A 98 -3.42 4.58 2.68
C ALA A 98 -4.38 3.57 3.29
N ALA A 99 -4.01 3.01 4.44
CA ALA A 99 -4.86 2.10 5.18
C ALA A 99 -4.72 2.30 6.70
N GLU A 100 -5.81 2.09 7.41
CA GLU A 100 -5.81 1.86 8.85
C GLU A 100 -6.09 0.38 9.07
N VAL A 101 -5.21 -0.28 9.83
CA VAL A 101 -5.28 -1.71 10.11
C VAL A 101 -5.14 -1.97 11.61
N VAL A 102 -5.94 -2.89 12.11
CA VAL A 102 -5.74 -3.48 13.43
C VAL A 102 -5.07 -4.83 13.26
N SER A 103 -3.90 -4.99 13.88
CA SER A 103 -3.17 -6.26 13.92
C SER A 103 -3.35 -6.89 15.30
N GLU A 104 -3.84 -8.14 15.34
CA GLU A 104 -3.78 -9.02 16.50
C GLU A 104 -2.64 -10.02 16.29
N ILE A 105 -1.66 -9.98 17.17
CA ILE A 105 -0.49 -10.86 17.15
C ILE A 105 -0.60 -11.80 18.33
N ARG A 106 -0.71 -13.09 18.05
CA ARG A 106 -0.81 -14.15 19.06
C ARG A 106 0.45 -15.02 19.07
N CYS A 107 1.10 -15.13 20.21
CA CYS A 107 2.19 -16.07 20.40
C CYS A 107 1.64 -17.50 20.48
N ILE A 108 2.15 -18.40 19.61
CA ILE A 108 1.72 -19.80 19.53
C ILE A 108 2.77 -20.78 20.07
N ARG A 109 3.97 -20.29 20.34
CA ARG A 109 5.09 -21.05 20.89
C ARG A 109 6.03 -20.10 21.59
N ASP A 110 6.58 -20.51 22.75
CA ASP A 110 7.57 -19.73 23.50
C ASP A 110 8.69 -19.23 22.59
N CYS A 111 9.04 -17.96 22.73
CA CYS A 111 10.12 -17.30 22.00
C CYS A 111 10.97 -16.52 23.00
N ASP A 112 12.20 -16.95 23.22
CA ASP A 112 13.14 -16.27 24.10
C ASP A 112 14.06 -15.28 23.37
N ASP A 113 13.86 -15.08 22.04
CA ASP A 113 14.62 -14.13 21.23
C ASP A 113 14.02 -12.70 21.31
N PRO A 114 14.57 -11.79 22.14
CA PRO A 114 14.06 -10.43 22.26
C PRO A 114 14.27 -9.59 20.99
N ALA A 115 15.16 -10.00 20.08
CA ALA A 115 15.38 -9.28 18.81
C ALA A 115 14.18 -9.39 17.87
N LEU A 116 13.27 -10.36 18.07
CA LEU A 116 12.06 -10.49 17.26
C LEU A 116 10.90 -9.62 17.77
N PHE A 117 10.74 -9.50 19.10
CA PHE A 117 9.54 -8.90 19.69
C PHE A 117 9.85 -7.85 20.78
N GLY A 118 11.11 -7.46 20.96
CA GLY A 118 11.54 -6.53 22.01
C GLY A 118 11.56 -7.13 23.42
N ARG A 119 11.04 -8.37 23.59
CA ARG A 119 10.98 -9.12 24.85
C ARG A 119 10.78 -10.61 24.58
N PRO A 120 11.07 -11.49 25.53
CA PRO A 120 10.61 -12.87 25.47
C PRO A 120 9.07 -12.95 25.49
N LEU A 121 8.51 -13.91 24.75
CA LEU A 121 7.08 -14.20 24.70
C LEU A 121 6.80 -15.64 25.14
N LYS A 122 5.64 -15.84 25.74
CA LYS A 122 5.11 -17.15 26.08
C LYS A 122 3.95 -17.52 25.17
N ALA A 123 3.77 -18.81 24.89
CA ALA A 123 2.60 -19.29 24.18
C ALA A 123 1.32 -18.80 24.88
N GLY A 124 0.39 -18.24 24.12
CA GLY A 124 -0.82 -17.60 24.65
C GLY A 124 -0.71 -16.08 24.84
N ASP A 125 0.49 -15.48 24.80
CA ASP A 125 0.62 -14.02 24.81
C ASP A 125 -0.05 -13.42 23.58
N VAL A 126 -0.79 -12.32 23.79
CA VAL A 126 -1.48 -11.58 22.71
C VAL A 126 -1.18 -10.09 22.83
N GLN A 127 -0.95 -9.46 21.68
CA GLN A 127 -0.87 -8.01 21.52
C GLN A 127 -1.86 -7.57 20.44
N ARG A 128 -2.44 -6.37 20.62
CA ARG A 128 -3.20 -5.70 19.56
C ARG A 128 -2.66 -4.30 19.34
N ILE A 129 -2.45 -3.97 18.07
CA ILE A 129 -1.96 -2.66 17.67
C ILE A 129 -2.82 -2.12 16.52
N ARG A 130 -2.91 -0.79 16.41
CA ARG A 130 -3.48 -0.10 15.25
C ARG A 130 -2.38 0.63 14.51
N GLY A 131 -2.29 0.44 13.22
CA GLY A 131 -1.34 1.11 12.34
C GLY A 131 -2.05 1.94 11.28
N CYS A 132 -1.58 3.18 11.07
CA CYS A 132 -1.93 3.99 9.90
C CYS A 132 -0.76 3.92 8.92
N LEU A 133 -0.97 3.30 7.77
CA LEU A 133 0.09 2.96 6.83
C LEU A 133 -0.11 3.68 5.50
N LEU A 134 0.96 4.24 4.96
CA LEU A 134 1.03 4.81 3.62
C LEU A 134 1.90 3.91 2.75
N TYR A 135 1.33 3.40 1.68
CA TYR A 135 1.99 2.57 0.68
C TYR A 135 2.38 3.43 -0.51
N VAL A 136 3.68 3.60 -0.74
CA VAL A 136 4.20 4.28 -1.93
C VAL A 136 4.49 3.23 -2.99
N LEU A 137 3.94 3.41 -4.19
CA LEU A 137 4.12 2.48 -5.29
C LEU A 137 5.25 2.93 -6.21
N ASP A 138 5.91 1.96 -6.83
CA ASP A 138 6.82 2.20 -7.95
C ASP A 138 6.05 2.26 -9.29
N PRO A 139 6.70 2.63 -10.41
CA PRO A 139 6.05 2.65 -11.72
C PRO A 139 5.51 1.29 -12.19
N ALA A 140 6.01 0.18 -11.63
CA ALA A 140 5.51 -1.17 -11.91
C ALA A 140 4.27 -1.52 -11.06
N GLY A 141 3.89 -0.66 -10.09
CA GLY A 141 2.78 -0.87 -9.18
C GLY A 141 3.12 -1.76 -7.98
N LEU A 142 4.41 -1.98 -7.72
CA LEU A 142 4.89 -2.66 -6.52
C LEU A 142 5.08 -1.67 -5.36
N ILE A 143 4.94 -2.14 -4.14
CA ILE A 143 5.13 -1.34 -2.94
C ILE A 143 6.63 -1.04 -2.77
N ALA A 144 7.04 0.19 -3.04
CA ALA A 144 8.41 0.67 -2.88
C ALA A 144 8.70 1.18 -1.47
N ALA A 145 7.67 1.63 -0.74
CA ALA A 145 7.83 1.97 0.66
C ALA A 145 6.51 1.80 1.42
N ILE A 146 6.61 1.42 2.68
CA ILE A 146 5.53 1.53 3.67
C ILE A 146 5.99 2.50 4.73
N LYS A 147 5.20 3.54 4.98
CA LYS A 147 5.45 4.61 5.94
C LYS A 147 4.29 4.72 6.91
N GLY A 148 4.55 5.20 8.11
CA GLY A 148 3.52 5.49 9.10
C GLY A 148 4.13 5.96 10.40
N PRO A 149 3.33 6.55 11.28
CA PRO A 149 3.73 6.82 12.66
C PRO A 149 3.94 5.48 13.39
N PRO A 150 4.57 5.51 14.58
CA PRO A 150 4.54 4.35 15.47
C PRO A 150 3.10 3.88 15.69
N PRO A 151 2.85 2.55 15.71
CA PRO A 151 1.50 2.04 15.91
C PRO A 151 0.96 2.40 17.29
N GLU A 152 -0.34 2.65 17.37
CA GLU A 152 -1.07 2.75 18.62
C GLU A 152 -1.17 1.36 19.26
N ILE A 153 -0.80 1.24 20.53
CA ILE A 153 -0.93 -0.02 21.27
C ILE A 153 -2.33 -0.06 21.89
N LEU A 154 -3.24 -0.82 21.27
CA LEU A 154 -4.60 -1.03 21.77
C LEU A 154 -4.60 -1.98 22.96
N GLN A 155 -3.71 -2.96 22.95
CA GLN A 155 -3.48 -3.92 24.01
C GLN A 155 -2.01 -4.33 24.02
N PRO A 156 -1.26 -4.05 25.10
CA PRO A 156 0.11 -4.52 25.22
C PRO A 156 0.13 -6.06 25.36
N TRP A 157 1.33 -6.64 25.17
CA TRP A 157 1.51 -8.07 25.37
C TRP A 157 1.01 -8.53 26.74
N ARG A 158 0.09 -9.46 26.74
CA ARG A 158 -0.44 -10.10 27.95
C ARG A 158 -0.80 -11.56 27.70
N SER A 159 -0.64 -12.41 28.70
CA SER A 159 -1.16 -13.77 28.67
C SER A 159 -2.69 -13.75 28.80
N LEU A 160 -3.35 -14.56 28.01
CA LEU A 160 -4.81 -14.73 28.08
C LEU A 160 -5.20 -15.92 29.00
N GLY A 161 -4.25 -16.41 29.85
CA GLY A 161 -4.51 -17.43 30.87
C GLY A 161 -4.80 -18.80 30.26
#